data_727600da52e40bc938986f66ed086060
#
_entry.id   727600da52e40bc938986f66ed086060
#
_cell.length_a   1.000
_cell.length_b   1.000
_cell.length_c   1.000
_cell.angle_alpha   90.00
_cell.angle_beta   90.00
_cell.angle_gamma   90.00
#
_symmetry.space_group_name_H-M   'P 1'
#
loop_
_entity.id
_entity.type
_entity.pdbx_description
1 polymer ?
#
loop_
_entity_poly.entity_id
_entity_poly.type
_entity_poly.pdbx_seq_one_letter_code
_entity_poly.pdbx_strand_id
1 'polypeptide(L)'
;MTARVERNVSSGQVKRQAILHNAQAEMSQIETAIERYKSAYGFYPPDSTVTMSNTPINQLYYELVGTTNIAAPPANPDYQVLGDPNQQLTGVQVSSVFGVSGFMNCDKPGSDESAAHAQNFLPDLKPRQIAENLTNSLAPTVGFTMLVSSVGGPDPAYQPLNVQDANPWRYNSSNPTNNPGSYDLYIQLRIAGKTNLICDWTKQVQINNPLP
;
A
#
# COMPACT_ATOMS: atom_id res chain seq x y z
N MET A 1 -9.36 11.38 -44.81
CA MET A 1 -9.74 10.44 -43.71
C MET A 1 -8.58 10.01 -42.80
N THR A 2 -7.32 10.10 -43.24
CA THR A 2 -6.10 9.68 -42.52
C THR A 2 -5.74 10.52 -41.29
N ALA A 3 -5.92 11.84 -41.33
CA ALA A 3 -5.50 12.74 -40.24
C ALA A 3 -6.29 12.58 -38.90
N ARG A 4 -7.48 11.99 -38.92
CA ARG A 4 -8.29 11.76 -37.71
C ARG A 4 -7.88 10.47 -36.98
N VAL A 5 -7.38 9.48 -37.70
CA VAL A 5 -6.88 8.22 -37.15
C VAL A 5 -5.54 8.43 -36.44
N GLU A 6 -4.63 9.19 -37.02
CA GLU A 6 -3.31 9.47 -36.42
C GLU A 6 -3.41 10.29 -35.14
N ARG A 7 -4.32 11.28 -35.07
CA ARG A 7 -4.57 12.05 -33.83
C ARG A 7 -5.15 11.20 -32.70
N ASN A 8 -5.99 10.23 -32.98
CA ASN A 8 -6.56 9.34 -31.96
C ASN A 8 -5.51 8.35 -31.43
N VAL A 9 -4.64 7.83 -32.27
CA VAL A 9 -3.53 6.95 -31.85
C VAL A 9 -2.54 7.72 -30.96
N SER A 10 -2.16 8.94 -31.36
CA SER A 10 -1.26 9.77 -30.57
C SER A 10 -1.83 10.13 -29.20
N SER A 11 -3.13 10.48 -29.11
CA SER A 11 -3.79 10.80 -27.84
C SER A 11 -3.90 9.61 -26.89
N GLY A 12 -4.13 8.41 -27.39
CA GLY A 12 -4.16 7.18 -26.62
C GLY A 12 -2.79 6.81 -26.05
N GLN A 13 -1.72 6.99 -26.83
CA GLN A 13 -0.34 6.78 -26.37
C GLN A 13 0.06 7.77 -25.26
N VAL A 14 -0.26 9.05 -25.42
CA VAL A 14 0.03 10.07 -24.42
C VAL A 14 -0.69 9.78 -23.11
N LYS A 15 -1.98 9.41 -23.15
CA LYS A 15 -2.74 9.02 -21.95
C LYS A 15 -2.13 7.81 -21.26
N ARG A 16 -1.73 6.77 -22.02
CA ARG A 16 -1.07 5.59 -21.47
C ARG A 16 0.24 5.97 -20.77
N GLN A 17 1.09 6.75 -21.40
CA GLN A 17 2.35 7.19 -20.82
C GLN A 17 2.12 7.99 -19.52
N ALA A 18 1.14 8.88 -19.51
CA ALA A 18 0.79 9.65 -18.31
C ALA A 18 0.38 8.74 -17.13
N ILE A 19 -0.44 7.71 -17.39
CA ILE A 19 -0.84 6.72 -16.37
C ILE A 19 0.40 6.00 -15.82
N LEU A 20 1.28 5.51 -16.68
CA LEU A 20 2.49 4.79 -16.28
C LEU A 20 3.44 5.67 -15.46
N HIS A 21 3.69 6.90 -15.93
CA HIS A 21 4.56 7.85 -15.21
C HIS A 21 3.98 8.23 -13.84
N ASN A 22 2.66 8.42 -13.72
CA ASN A 22 2.04 8.72 -12.44
C ASN A 22 2.21 7.54 -11.47
N ALA A 23 1.95 6.32 -11.90
CA ALA A 23 2.14 5.15 -11.04
C ALA A 23 3.61 4.93 -10.67
N GLN A 24 4.57 5.17 -11.57
CA GLN A 24 5.99 5.13 -11.25
C GLN A 24 6.39 6.22 -10.23
N ALA A 25 5.81 7.42 -10.34
CA ALA A 25 6.06 8.48 -9.37
C ALA A 25 5.48 8.13 -7.98
N GLU A 26 4.30 7.51 -7.93
CA GLU A 26 3.72 7.00 -6.68
C GLU A 26 4.60 5.89 -6.07
N MET A 27 5.08 4.95 -6.88
CA MET A 27 6.02 3.92 -6.41
C MET A 27 7.27 4.56 -5.80
N SER A 28 7.89 5.52 -6.47
CA SER A 28 9.09 6.20 -5.96
C SER A 28 8.83 6.99 -4.68
N GLN A 29 7.61 7.52 -4.50
CA GLN A 29 7.20 8.15 -3.23
C GLN A 29 7.15 7.10 -2.11
N ILE A 30 6.55 5.93 -2.36
CA ILE A 30 6.45 4.84 -1.38
C ILE A 30 7.85 4.27 -1.07
N GLU A 31 8.68 4.01 -2.08
CA GLU A 31 10.07 3.57 -1.91
C GLU A 31 10.86 4.53 -1.02
N THR A 32 10.75 5.83 -1.26
CA THR A 32 11.40 6.86 -0.44
C THR A 32 10.94 6.79 1.02
N ALA A 33 9.66 6.56 1.26
CA ALA A 33 9.11 6.42 2.61
C ALA A 33 9.60 5.14 3.30
N ILE A 34 9.67 4.01 2.57
CA ILE A 34 10.19 2.74 3.06
C ILE A 34 11.67 2.87 3.46
N GLU A 35 12.49 3.54 2.66
CA GLU A 35 13.91 3.75 2.98
C GLU A 35 14.09 4.69 4.19
N ARG A 36 13.26 5.72 4.34
CA ARG A 36 13.23 6.57 5.53
C ARG A 36 12.83 5.79 6.78
N TYR A 37 11.81 4.92 6.66
CA TYR A 37 11.41 4.02 7.74
C TYR A 37 12.57 3.12 8.16
N LYS A 38 13.24 2.46 7.20
CA LYS A 38 14.40 1.63 7.47
C LYS A 38 15.54 2.41 8.13
N SER A 39 15.77 3.64 7.70
CA SER A 39 16.78 4.50 8.32
C SER A 39 16.46 4.84 9.79
N ALA A 40 15.18 4.98 10.13
CA ALA A 40 14.71 5.29 11.47
C ALA A 40 14.66 4.07 12.39
N TYR A 41 14.23 2.92 11.88
CA TYR A 41 13.98 1.72 12.68
C TYR A 41 15.04 0.62 12.53
N GLY A 42 15.90 0.69 11.52
CA GLY A 42 16.96 -0.30 11.23
C GLY A 42 16.50 -1.51 10.42
N PHE A 43 15.22 -1.62 10.10
CA PHE A 43 14.62 -2.70 9.31
C PHE A 43 13.52 -2.15 8.40
N TYR A 44 13.15 -2.90 7.36
CA TYR A 44 12.04 -2.53 6.47
C TYR A 44 10.69 -2.66 7.18
N PRO A 45 9.66 -1.89 6.78
CA PRO A 45 8.31 -2.07 7.31
C PRO A 45 7.92 -3.56 7.27
N PRO A 46 7.34 -4.11 8.35
CA PRO A 46 6.85 -5.48 8.33
C PRO A 46 5.73 -5.65 7.30
N ASP A 47 5.69 -6.81 6.65
CA ASP A 47 4.58 -7.22 5.80
C ASP A 47 3.64 -8.18 6.54
N SER A 48 2.54 -8.49 5.89
CA SER A 48 1.54 -9.45 6.35
C SER A 48 1.60 -10.71 5.50
N THR A 49 1.39 -11.86 6.13
CA THR A 49 1.25 -13.15 5.44
C THR A 49 -0.18 -13.41 4.96
N VAL A 50 -1.12 -12.52 5.26
CA VAL A 50 -2.52 -12.66 4.88
C VAL A 50 -2.68 -12.35 3.40
N THR A 51 -3.26 -13.31 2.68
CA THR A 51 -3.60 -13.15 1.26
C THR A 51 -5.10 -13.27 1.07
N MET A 52 -5.65 -12.49 0.17
CA MET A 52 -7.03 -12.56 -0.23
C MET A 52 -7.14 -12.64 -1.76
N SER A 53 -7.67 -13.75 -2.28
CA SER A 53 -7.81 -13.99 -3.72
C SER A 53 -6.54 -13.65 -4.52
N ASN A 54 -5.38 -14.11 -4.04
CA ASN A 54 -4.04 -13.83 -4.60
C ASN A 54 -3.58 -12.36 -4.48
N THR A 55 -4.28 -11.52 -3.72
CA THR A 55 -3.81 -10.17 -3.39
C THR A 55 -3.31 -10.15 -1.95
N PRO A 56 -2.01 -9.93 -1.72
CA PRO A 56 -1.49 -9.77 -0.37
C PRO A 56 -2.12 -8.54 0.29
N ILE A 57 -2.74 -8.75 1.44
CA ILE A 57 -3.14 -7.65 2.31
C ILE A 57 -1.91 -7.26 3.10
N ASN A 58 -1.54 -5.98 3.08
CA ASN A 58 -0.39 -5.49 3.81
C ASN A 58 -0.72 -4.28 4.68
N GLN A 59 0.04 -4.12 5.74
CA GLN A 59 -0.09 -3.04 6.71
C GLN A 59 0.78 -1.82 6.38
N LEU A 60 1.35 -1.76 5.18
CA LEU A 60 2.32 -0.74 4.77
C LEU A 60 1.82 0.70 4.99
N TYR A 61 0.51 0.94 4.78
CA TYR A 61 -0.10 2.24 5.08
C TYR A 61 0.12 2.66 6.53
N TYR A 62 -0.21 1.79 7.49
CA TYR A 62 -0.11 2.09 8.92
C TYR A 62 1.35 2.24 9.37
N GLU A 63 2.24 1.43 8.80
CA GLU A 63 3.67 1.52 9.09
C GLU A 63 4.31 2.79 8.52
N LEU A 64 3.87 3.27 7.37
CA LEU A 64 4.44 4.48 6.76
C LEU A 64 3.80 5.78 7.26
N VAL A 65 2.52 5.78 7.59
CA VAL A 65 1.84 6.96 8.15
C VAL A 65 2.06 7.07 9.65
N GLY A 66 2.18 5.93 10.33
CA GLY A 66 2.34 5.85 11.77
C GLY A 66 1.01 5.82 12.51
N THR A 67 1.05 5.31 13.73
CA THR A 67 -0.11 5.14 14.61
C THR A 67 0.20 5.58 16.03
N THR A 68 -0.83 5.80 16.83
CA THR A 68 -0.74 5.99 18.27
C THR A 68 -1.61 4.94 18.97
N ASN A 69 -1.08 4.30 19.99
CA ASN A 69 -1.91 3.47 20.86
C ASN A 69 -2.64 4.36 21.86
N ILE A 70 -3.97 4.44 21.70
CA ILE A 70 -4.85 5.27 22.54
C ILE A 70 -5.42 4.53 23.74
N ALA A 71 -5.22 3.21 23.84
CA ALA A 71 -5.70 2.43 24.99
C ALA A 71 -4.75 2.57 26.18
N ALA A 72 -5.34 2.82 27.36
CA ALA A 72 -4.58 2.82 28.61
C ALA A 72 -4.21 1.39 29.04
N PRO A 73 -2.97 1.12 29.48
CA PRO A 73 -2.59 -0.16 30.05
C PRO A 73 -3.46 -0.52 31.29
N PRO A 74 -3.81 -1.79 31.52
CA PRO A 74 -3.40 -3.01 30.83
C PRO A 74 -4.34 -3.43 29.68
N ALA A 75 -5.14 -2.54 29.11
CA ALA A 75 -6.04 -2.86 28.02
C ALA A 75 -5.30 -3.32 26.76
N ASN A 76 -6.00 -4.07 25.90
CA ASN A 76 -5.48 -4.38 24.57
C ASN A 76 -5.24 -3.09 23.79
N PRO A 77 -4.19 -3.02 22.96
CA PRO A 77 -3.91 -1.81 22.22
C PRO A 77 -5.05 -1.45 21.25
N ASP A 78 -5.33 -0.15 21.16
CA ASP A 78 -6.19 0.47 20.16
C ASP A 78 -5.35 1.46 19.37
N TYR A 79 -5.20 1.20 18.08
CA TYR A 79 -4.36 1.96 17.18
C TYR A 79 -5.18 3.04 16.46
N GLN A 80 -4.74 4.27 16.55
CA GLN A 80 -5.27 5.41 15.80
C GLN A 80 -4.19 5.90 14.83
N VAL A 81 -4.57 6.15 13.58
CA VAL A 81 -3.64 6.68 12.57
C VAL A 81 -3.22 8.11 12.92
N LEU A 82 -1.95 8.44 12.77
CA LEU A 82 -1.46 9.79 13.00
C LEU A 82 -2.14 10.79 12.07
N GLY A 83 -2.73 11.82 12.68
CA GLY A 83 -3.43 12.87 11.93
C GLY A 83 -4.85 12.53 11.47
N ASP A 84 -5.34 11.31 11.70
CA ASP A 84 -6.71 10.92 11.38
C ASP A 84 -7.38 10.15 12.53
N PRO A 85 -8.14 10.85 13.39
CA PRO A 85 -8.81 10.22 14.53
C PRO A 85 -9.97 9.30 14.14
N ASN A 86 -10.41 9.31 12.89
CA ASN A 86 -11.50 8.45 12.44
C ASN A 86 -11.01 7.07 12.00
N GLN A 87 -9.72 6.91 11.73
CA GLN A 87 -9.12 5.65 11.38
C GLN A 87 -8.53 4.97 12.62
N GLN A 88 -9.28 4.00 13.16
CA GLN A 88 -8.90 3.25 14.36
C GLN A 88 -9.07 1.76 14.13
N LEU A 89 -8.16 0.97 14.69
CA LEU A 89 -8.20 -0.49 14.72
C LEU A 89 -7.79 -0.99 16.12
N THR A 90 -8.61 -1.86 16.71
CA THR A 90 -8.20 -2.58 17.91
C THR A 90 -7.10 -3.59 17.60
N GLY A 91 -6.29 -3.98 18.58
CA GLY A 91 -5.27 -5.02 18.41
C GLY A 91 -5.85 -6.35 17.92
N VAL A 92 -7.06 -6.67 18.32
CA VAL A 92 -7.79 -7.86 17.82
C VAL A 92 -8.10 -7.72 16.33
N GLN A 93 -8.55 -6.54 15.90
CA GLN A 93 -8.82 -6.26 14.48
C GLN A 93 -7.54 -6.30 13.65
N VAL A 94 -6.44 -5.71 14.14
CA VAL A 94 -5.13 -5.76 13.48
C VAL A 94 -4.68 -7.21 13.28
N SER A 95 -4.80 -8.05 14.32
CA SER A 95 -4.48 -9.47 14.22
C SER A 95 -5.37 -10.21 13.23
N SER A 96 -6.67 -9.92 13.21
CA SER A 96 -7.62 -10.58 12.29
C SER A 96 -7.41 -10.17 10.83
N VAL A 97 -7.05 -8.91 10.57
CA VAL A 97 -6.89 -8.37 9.21
C VAL A 97 -5.52 -8.70 8.65
N PHE A 98 -4.46 -8.44 9.41
CA PHE A 98 -3.09 -8.50 8.92
C PHE A 98 -2.30 -9.72 9.41
N GLY A 99 -2.83 -10.47 10.38
CA GLY A 99 -2.13 -11.61 10.98
C GLY A 99 -0.94 -11.23 11.86
N VAL A 100 -0.87 -9.96 12.31
CA VAL A 100 0.23 -9.44 13.13
C VAL A 100 -0.27 -8.95 14.49
N SER A 101 0.62 -8.82 15.47
CA SER A 101 0.25 -8.40 16.84
C SER A 101 0.12 -6.89 17.03
N GLY A 102 0.46 -6.08 16.02
CA GLY A 102 0.41 -4.62 16.08
C GLY A 102 1.30 -3.95 15.05
N PHE A 103 1.41 -2.64 15.14
CA PHE A 103 2.26 -1.83 14.27
C PHE A 103 3.55 -1.44 14.98
N MET A 104 4.66 -1.45 14.24
CA MET A 104 5.98 -1.07 14.76
C MET A 104 6.13 0.45 14.86
N ASN A 105 5.63 1.19 13.86
CA ASN A 105 5.58 2.64 13.86
C ASN A 105 4.38 3.12 14.67
N CYS A 106 4.51 3.02 16.00
CA CYS A 106 3.43 3.31 16.94
C CYS A 106 3.92 3.99 18.20
N ASP A 107 3.33 5.13 18.55
CA ASP A 107 3.50 5.75 19.86
C ASP A 107 2.77 4.94 20.92
N LYS A 108 3.47 4.65 22.03
CA LYS A 108 2.92 3.91 23.16
C LYS A 108 2.54 4.88 24.29
N PRO A 109 1.39 4.69 24.95
CA PRO A 109 1.02 5.49 26.12
C PRO A 109 2.10 5.42 27.20
N GLY A 110 2.54 6.55 27.73
CA GLY A 110 3.50 6.61 28.84
C GLY A 110 4.94 6.28 28.44
N SER A 111 5.27 6.29 27.15
CA SER A 111 6.67 6.26 26.72
C SER A 111 7.35 7.57 27.14
N ASP A 112 8.54 7.46 27.74
CA ASP A 112 9.37 8.62 28.11
C ASP A 112 9.76 9.41 26.86
N GLU A 113 10.10 10.70 27.02
CA GLU A 113 10.58 11.59 25.94
C GLU A 113 11.79 11.03 25.17
N SER A 114 12.47 10.02 25.72
CA SER A 114 13.57 9.31 25.07
C SER A 114 13.15 8.15 24.17
N ALA A 115 11.86 7.76 24.16
CA ALA A 115 11.36 6.72 23.28
C ALA A 115 11.22 7.23 21.84
N ALA A 116 11.48 6.37 20.86
CA ALA A 116 11.23 6.71 19.45
C ALA A 116 9.73 6.93 19.25
N HIS A 117 9.38 8.15 18.84
CA HIS A 117 8.01 8.50 18.50
C HIS A 117 7.64 7.97 17.11
N ALA A 118 6.36 7.64 16.94
CA ALA A 118 5.82 7.32 15.63
C ALA A 118 5.99 8.51 14.67
N GLN A 119 6.31 8.20 13.42
CA GLN A 119 6.62 9.20 12.41
C GLN A 119 5.79 8.98 11.15
N ASN A 120 5.33 10.08 10.55
CA ASN A 120 4.74 10.01 9.23
C ASN A 120 5.82 10.15 8.15
N PHE A 121 6.12 9.03 7.47
CA PHE A 121 7.07 8.96 6.35
C PHE A 121 6.43 9.30 4.99
N LEU A 122 5.08 9.42 4.95
CA LEU A 122 4.29 9.77 3.76
C LEU A 122 3.43 11.03 3.98
N PRO A 123 4.03 12.19 4.31
CA PRO A 123 3.26 13.39 4.67
C PRO A 123 2.42 13.95 3.51
N ASP A 124 2.83 13.70 2.26
CA ASP A 124 2.17 14.22 1.05
C ASP A 124 1.23 13.20 0.39
N LEU A 125 0.73 12.21 1.14
CA LEU A 125 -0.18 11.19 0.65
C LEU A 125 -1.51 11.82 0.22
N LYS A 126 -1.92 11.53 -1.02
CA LYS A 126 -3.14 12.07 -1.60
C LYS A 126 -4.34 11.14 -1.34
N PRO A 127 -5.58 11.67 -1.22
CA PRO A 127 -6.76 10.83 -0.98
C PRO A 127 -6.98 9.70 -1.98
N ARG A 128 -6.55 9.87 -3.23
CA ARG A 128 -6.65 8.82 -4.26
C ARG A 128 -5.59 7.72 -4.16
N GLN A 129 -4.59 7.90 -3.31
CA GLN A 129 -3.53 6.91 -3.08
C GLN A 129 -3.86 5.98 -1.91
N ILE A 130 -5.00 6.17 -1.28
CA ILE A 130 -5.53 5.30 -0.22
C ILE A 130 -6.91 4.77 -0.59
N ALA A 131 -7.21 3.56 -0.15
CA ALA A 131 -8.55 3.00 -0.14
C ALA A 131 -8.91 2.64 1.31
N GLU A 132 -9.96 3.26 1.79
CA GLU A 132 -10.49 3.09 3.14
C GLU A 132 -11.66 2.11 3.16
N ASN A 133 -11.98 1.61 4.36
CA ASN A 133 -13.10 0.69 4.57
C ASN A 133 -13.02 -0.60 3.74
N LEU A 134 -11.81 -1.01 3.39
CA LEU A 134 -11.59 -2.33 2.82
C LEU A 134 -11.95 -3.40 3.83
N THR A 135 -12.53 -4.50 3.39
CA THR A 135 -12.85 -5.64 4.25
C THR A 135 -12.27 -6.92 3.68
N ASN A 136 -12.04 -7.90 4.51
CA ASN A 136 -11.60 -9.22 4.06
C ASN A 136 -12.56 -10.33 4.52
N SER A 137 -12.42 -11.52 3.95
CA SER A 137 -13.27 -12.67 4.27
C SER A 137 -13.10 -13.17 5.71
N LEU A 138 -11.96 -12.89 6.35
CA LEU A 138 -11.67 -13.28 7.74
C LEU A 138 -12.23 -12.28 8.74
N ALA A 139 -12.37 -11.01 8.34
CA ALA A 139 -12.89 -9.91 9.14
C ALA A 139 -13.84 -9.03 8.31
N PRO A 140 -15.02 -9.55 7.89
CA PRO A 140 -15.89 -8.87 6.92
C PRO A 140 -16.56 -7.60 7.46
N THR A 141 -16.52 -7.38 8.75
CA THR A 141 -17.08 -6.18 9.42
C THR A 141 -16.02 -5.17 9.86
N VAL A 142 -14.73 -5.48 9.63
CA VAL A 142 -13.62 -4.60 10.01
C VAL A 142 -13.14 -3.85 8.78
N GLY A 143 -13.39 -2.55 8.75
CA GLY A 143 -12.81 -1.68 7.72
C GLY A 143 -11.35 -1.39 8.00
N PHE A 144 -10.51 -1.52 6.98
CA PHE A 144 -9.09 -1.17 7.05
C PHE A 144 -8.67 -0.34 5.84
N THR A 145 -7.48 0.24 5.88
CA THR A 145 -6.94 1.12 4.84
C THR A 145 -5.68 0.52 4.23
N MET A 146 -5.53 0.66 2.92
CA MET A 146 -4.31 0.28 2.20
C MET A 146 -3.87 1.39 1.24
N LEU A 147 -2.58 1.39 0.92
CA LEU A 147 -2.05 2.16 -0.20
C LEU A 147 -2.51 1.55 -1.52
N VAL A 148 -3.07 2.38 -2.39
CA VAL A 148 -3.54 2.00 -3.72
C VAL A 148 -2.94 2.91 -4.78
N SER A 149 -2.91 2.46 -6.03
CA SER A 149 -2.59 3.37 -7.13
C SER A 149 -3.76 4.30 -7.42
N SER A 150 -3.47 5.59 -7.60
CA SER A 150 -4.46 6.60 -7.99
C SER A 150 -4.88 6.50 -9.45
N VAL A 151 -4.21 5.67 -10.24
CA VAL A 151 -4.38 5.56 -11.70
C VAL A 151 -4.41 4.10 -12.15
N GLY A 152 -5.06 3.85 -13.28
CA GLY A 152 -4.95 2.58 -14.00
C GLY A 152 -5.61 1.36 -13.34
N GLY A 153 -6.51 1.57 -12.40
CA GLY A 153 -7.38 0.52 -11.85
C GLY A 153 -8.74 0.47 -12.55
N PRO A 154 -9.56 -0.55 -12.24
CA PRO A 154 -9.26 -1.76 -11.48
C PRO A 154 -8.73 -2.88 -12.36
N ASP A 155 -8.00 -3.81 -11.77
CA ASP A 155 -7.94 -5.16 -12.34
C ASP A 155 -9.11 -5.96 -11.74
N PRO A 156 -9.96 -6.62 -12.54
CA PRO A 156 -11.04 -7.48 -12.04
C PRO A 156 -10.56 -8.59 -11.10
N ALA A 157 -9.29 -9.00 -11.19
CA ALA A 157 -8.68 -9.95 -10.27
C ALA A 157 -8.54 -9.41 -8.84
N TYR A 158 -8.70 -8.10 -8.62
CA TYR A 158 -8.56 -7.41 -7.33
C TYR A 158 -9.88 -6.99 -6.68
N GLN A 159 -11.00 -7.46 -7.18
CA GLN A 159 -12.34 -7.17 -6.62
C GLN A 159 -12.67 -7.80 -5.25
N PRO A 160 -11.79 -8.51 -4.55
CA PRO A 160 -12.14 -9.08 -3.24
C PRO A 160 -12.08 -8.09 -2.08
N LEU A 161 -11.61 -6.86 -2.29
CA LEU A 161 -11.46 -5.88 -1.20
C LEU A 161 -12.74 -5.06 -0.92
N ASN A 162 -13.87 -5.46 -1.46
CA ASN A 162 -15.20 -4.84 -1.27
C ASN A 162 -15.25 -3.32 -1.55
N VAL A 163 -14.27 -2.79 -2.24
CA VAL A 163 -14.21 -1.41 -2.72
C VAL A 163 -14.00 -1.45 -4.22
N GLN A 164 -14.95 -0.83 -4.94
CA GLN A 164 -14.87 -0.75 -6.39
C GLN A 164 -13.63 0.06 -6.80
N ASP A 165 -12.94 -0.41 -7.82
CA ASP A 165 -11.80 0.28 -8.44
C ASP A 165 -10.53 0.40 -7.58
N ALA A 166 -10.45 -0.26 -6.42
CA ALA A 166 -9.22 -0.33 -5.64
C ALA A 166 -8.16 -1.20 -6.34
N ASN A 167 -6.94 -0.68 -6.44
CA ASN A 167 -5.78 -1.43 -6.92
C ASN A 167 -4.62 -1.26 -5.94
N PRO A 168 -4.52 -2.15 -4.92
CA PRO A 168 -3.53 -2.04 -3.85
C PRO A 168 -2.10 -2.25 -4.35
N TRP A 169 -1.17 -1.47 -3.81
CA TRP A 169 0.25 -1.76 -3.88
C TRP A 169 0.55 -3.07 -3.15
N ARG A 170 1.29 -3.96 -3.80
CA ARG A 170 1.78 -5.20 -3.20
C ARG A 170 3.14 -4.96 -2.60
N TYR A 171 3.32 -5.48 -1.41
CA TYR A 171 4.55 -5.31 -0.64
C TYR A 171 4.90 -6.61 0.07
N ASN A 172 6.18 -7.01 -0.03
CA ASN A 172 6.72 -8.18 0.64
C ASN A 172 8.15 -7.88 1.10
N SER A 173 8.39 -7.86 2.41
CA SER A 173 9.70 -7.64 3.01
C SER A 173 10.24 -8.88 3.74
N SER A 174 9.36 -9.83 4.09
CA SER A 174 9.77 -11.02 4.84
C SER A 174 10.41 -12.09 3.95
N ASN A 175 9.94 -12.22 2.71
CA ASN A 175 10.48 -13.18 1.75
C ASN A 175 10.41 -12.64 0.30
N PRO A 176 11.12 -11.53 0.00
CA PRO A 176 11.12 -10.94 -1.34
C PRO A 176 11.77 -11.89 -2.35
N THR A 177 11.09 -12.15 -3.46
CA THR A 177 11.54 -13.07 -4.50
C THR A 177 12.46 -12.40 -5.50
N ASN A 178 12.19 -11.11 -5.78
CA ASN A 178 12.90 -10.37 -6.83
C ASN A 178 14.08 -9.54 -6.28
N ASN A 179 13.95 -9.02 -5.04
CA ASN A 179 15.00 -8.26 -4.35
C ASN A 179 15.43 -8.95 -3.04
N PRO A 180 16.14 -10.08 -3.08
CA PRO A 180 16.58 -10.77 -1.88
C PRO A 180 17.38 -9.85 -0.94
N GLY A 181 16.98 -9.79 0.34
CA GLY A 181 17.61 -8.94 1.35
C GLY A 181 17.10 -7.48 1.38
N SER A 182 16.09 -7.16 0.58
CA SER A 182 15.38 -5.90 0.56
C SER A 182 13.88 -6.13 0.71
N TYR A 183 13.08 -5.64 -0.22
CA TYR A 183 11.64 -5.88 -0.32
C TYR A 183 11.24 -5.94 -1.79
N ASP A 184 10.07 -6.49 -2.08
CA ASP A 184 9.40 -6.39 -3.38
C ASP A 184 8.22 -5.44 -3.24
N LEU A 185 8.19 -4.37 -4.05
CA LEU A 185 7.07 -3.43 -4.17
C LEU A 185 6.60 -3.38 -5.63
N TYR A 186 5.32 -3.68 -5.86
CA TYR A 186 4.82 -3.71 -7.23
C TYR A 186 3.31 -3.52 -7.34
N ILE A 187 2.89 -3.17 -8.55
CA ILE A 187 1.49 -3.05 -8.94
C ILE A 187 1.28 -3.47 -10.38
N GLN A 188 0.12 -4.06 -10.68
CA GLN A 188 -0.28 -4.35 -12.03
C GLN A 188 -1.41 -3.42 -12.47
N LEU A 189 -1.22 -2.75 -13.59
CA LEU A 189 -2.20 -1.84 -14.19
C LEU A 189 -2.77 -2.43 -15.47
N ARG A 190 -4.08 -2.36 -15.65
CA ARG A 190 -4.72 -2.76 -16.90
C ARG A 190 -5.00 -1.53 -17.76
N ILE A 191 -4.22 -1.36 -18.83
CA ILE A 191 -4.31 -0.19 -19.72
C ILE A 191 -4.53 -0.68 -21.15
N ALA A 192 -5.60 -0.24 -21.78
CA ALA A 192 -5.96 -0.63 -23.17
C ALA A 192 -5.92 -2.15 -23.42
N GLY A 193 -6.46 -2.92 -22.47
CA GLY A 193 -6.54 -4.38 -22.55
C GLY A 193 -5.23 -5.13 -22.26
N LYS A 194 -4.13 -4.42 -21.97
CA LYS A 194 -2.84 -5.03 -21.63
C LYS A 194 -2.57 -4.84 -20.14
N THR A 195 -1.97 -5.85 -19.52
CA THR A 195 -1.42 -5.74 -18.17
C THR A 195 -0.05 -5.09 -18.23
N ASN A 196 0.21 -4.16 -17.31
CA ASN A 196 1.46 -3.43 -17.19
C ASN A 196 1.93 -3.57 -15.73
N LEU A 197 3.01 -4.31 -15.52
CA LEU A 197 3.63 -4.47 -14.21
C LEU A 197 4.64 -3.34 -13.99
N ILE A 198 4.46 -2.61 -12.90
CA ILE A 198 5.40 -1.61 -12.38
C ILE A 198 5.93 -2.19 -11.08
N CYS A 199 7.26 -2.23 -10.94
CA CYS A 199 7.91 -2.89 -9.82
C CYS A 199 9.29 -2.26 -9.54
N ASP A 200 9.77 -2.41 -8.31
CA ASP A 200 11.02 -1.84 -7.83
C ASP A 200 12.28 -2.57 -8.32
N TRP A 201 12.16 -3.84 -8.76
CA TRP A 201 13.31 -4.61 -9.28
C TRP A 201 13.65 -4.35 -10.77
N THR A 202 12.83 -3.57 -11.48
CA THR A 202 13.15 -3.11 -12.82
C THR A 202 12.57 -1.74 -13.11
N LYS A 203 13.36 -0.89 -13.75
CA LYS A 203 12.92 0.45 -14.18
C LYS A 203 11.97 0.43 -15.38
N GLN A 204 11.93 -0.69 -16.11
CA GLN A 204 11.09 -0.82 -17.31
C GLN A 204 9.74 -1.45 -16.93
N VAL A 205 8.67 -0.84 -17.41
CA VAL A 205 7.32 -1.42 -17.29
C VAL A 205 7.26 -2.73 -18.08
N GLN A 206 6.90 -3.80 -17.41
CA GLN A 206 6.76 -5.12 -18.01
C GLN A 206 5.33 -5.29 -18.54
N ILE A 207 5.20 -5.66 -19.81
CA ILE A 207 3.90 -5.80 -20.46
C ILE A 207 3.52 -7.28 -20.57
N ASN A 208 2.29 -7.61 -20.14
CA ASN A 208 1.72 -8.96 -20.14
C ASN A 208 2.55 -10.01 -19.36
N ASN A 209 3.37 -9.56 -18.42
CA ASN A 209 4.02 -10.47 -17.49
C ASN A 209 3.04 -10.94 -16.41
N PRO A 210 3.10 -12.20 -16.00
CA PRO A 210 2.36 -12.67 -14.83
C PRO A 210 2.82 -11.92 -13.57
N LEU A 211 1.99 -11.95 -12.55
CA LEU A 211 2.40 -11.52 -11.22
C LEU A 211 3.43 -12.50 -10.65
N PRO A 212 4.42 -12.00 -9.89
CA PRO A 212 5.39 -12.85 -9.20
C PRO A 212 4.76 -13.81 -8.21
#